data_3b311d4ffbf24557411b51fa3d79c37f
#
_entry.id   3b311d4ffbf24557411b51fa3d79c37f
#
_cell.length_a   1.000
_cell.length_b   1.000
_cell.length_c   1.000
_cell.angle_alpha   90.00
_cell.angle_beta   90.00
_cell.angle_gamma   90.00
#
_symmetry.space_group_name_H-M   'P 1'
#
loop_
_entity.id
_entity.type
_entity.pdbx_description
1 polymer ?
#
loop_
_entity_poly.entity_id
_entity_poly.type
_entity_poly.pdbx_seq_one_letter_code
_entity_poly.pdbx_strand_id
1 'polypeptide(L)'
;MNKVLSNFSIKDYNTFNVDVKSNKFISINTEDQLINYLTKNKGQEDIFFLGGGSNVLFSKDYNGTIVHLSLRGKEIIEESDDSIIVEVCSGENWHEFVMWSIENNYGGIENLSLIPGNVGAAPIQNIGAYGVELKDVFDSCRVLSRESNEIEHF
;
A
#
# COMPACT_ATOMS: atom_id res chain seq x y z
N MET A 1 17.61 -10.86 -2.34
CA MET A 1 17.48 -9.87 -3.44
C MET A 1 16.21 -10.21 -4.20
N ASN A 2 15.25 -9.31 -4.30
CA ASN A 2 14.00 -9.60 -5.02
C ASN A 2 14.30 -9.73 -6.51
N LYS A 3 13.65 -10.71 -7.14
CA LYS A 3 13.82 -10.96 -8.58
C LYS A 3 13.05 -9.89 -9.36
N VAL A 4 13.74 -9.16 -10.23
CA VAL A 4 13.09 -8.31 -11.23
C VAL A 4 12.64 -9.19 -12.39
N LEU A 5 11.36 -9.13 -12.71
CA LEU A 5 10.75 -9.84 -13.83
C LEU A 5 10.66 -8.91 -15.03
N SER A 6 10.92 -9.41 -16.22
CA SER A 6 10.84 -8.62 -17.47
C SER A 6 9.62 -9.03 -18.27
N ASN A 7 9.00 -8.07 -18.95
CA ASN A 7 7.82 -8.27 -19.80
C ASN A 7 6.71 -9.04 -19.07
N PHE A 8 6.42 -8.58 -17.86
CA PHE A 8 5.56 -9.27 -16.90
C PHE A 8 4.10 -8.82 -17.03
N SER A 9 3.16 -9.78 -17.13
CA SER A 9 1.72 -9.48 -17.10
C SER A 9 1.31 -9.02 -15.70
N ILE A 10 0.61 -7.90 -15.62
CA ILE A 10 0.06 -7.35 -14.39
C ILE A 10 -1.44 -7.60 -14.25
N LYS A 11 -1.98 -8.56 -15.00
CA LYS A 11 -3.40 -8.92 -14.99
C LYS A 11 -3.91 -9.21 -13.58
N ASP A 12 -3.16 -10.00 -12.81
CA ASP A 12 -3.52 -10.39 -11.44
C ASP A 12 -3.23 -9.30 -10.39
N TYR A 13 -2.70 -8.16 -10.84
CA TYR A 13 -2.32 -7.01 -9.99
C TYR A 13 -3.17 -5.78 -10.24
N ASN A 14 -4.29 -5.92 -10.94
CA ASN A 14 -5.29 -4.86 -11.11
C ASN A 14 -6.70 -5.45 -11.10
N THR A 15 -7.64 -4.75 -10.44
CA THR A 15 -9.00 -5.25 -10.23
C THR A 15 -9.86 -5.29 -11.48
N PHE A 16 -9.46 -4.59 -12.55
CA PHE A 16 -10.11 -4.67 -13.86
C PHE A 16 -9.70 -5.92 -14.66
N ASN A 17 -8.73 -6.71 -14.17
CA ASN A 17 -8.16 -7.87 -14.86
C ASN A 17 -7.68 -7.58 -16.29
N VAL A 18 -7.25 -6.33 -16.54
CA VAL A 18 -6.68 -5.95 -17.83
C VAL A 18 -5.33 -6.64 -18.00
N ASP A 19 -5.20 -7.41 -19.07
CA ASP A 19 -3.96 -8.12 -19.39
C ASP A 19 -3.00 -7.22 -20.16
N VAL A 20 -2.30 -6.39 -19.43
CA VAL A 20 -1.20 -5.57 -19.93
C VAL A 20 0.11 -5.98 -19.28
N LYS A 21 1.22 -5.63 -19.91
CA LYS A 21 2.56 -5.97 -19.43
C LYS A 21 3.33 -4.74 -18.98
N SER A 22 4.21 -4.94 -18.03
CA SER A 22 5.25 -3.97 -17.67
C SER A 22 6.61 -4.41 -18.18
N ASN A 23 7.46 -3.47 -18.59
CA ASN A 23 8.84 -3.79 -18.97
C ASN A 23 9.58 -4.47 -17.84
N LYS A 24 9.40 -3.99 -16.62
CA LYS A 24 9.96 -4.58 -15.41
C LYS A 24 8.91 -4.60 -14.31
N PHE A 25 8.94 -5.66 -13.51
CA PHE A 25 8.10 -5.82 -12.32
C PHE A 25 8.95 -6.32 -11.17
N ILE A 26 8.75 -5.74 -10.00
CA ILE A 26 9.37 -6.20 -8.75
C ILE A 26 8.35 -6.12 -7.61
N SER A 27 8.24 -7.18 -6.81
CA SER A 27 7.46 -7.15 -5.58
C SER A 27 8.38 -6.87 -4.39
N ILE A 28 8.02 -5.92 -3.56
CA ILE A 28 8.75 -5.47 -2.37
C ILE A 28 7.96 -5.91 -1.13
N ASN A 29 8.62 -6.67 -0.26
CA ASN A 29 7.99 -7.27 0.91
C ASN A 29 8.50 -6.71 2.23
N THR A 30 9.59 -5.93 2.22
CA THR A 30 10.16 -5.29 3.41
C THR A 30 10.63 -3.87 3.12
N GLU A 31 10.69 -3.03 4.15
CA GLU A 31 11.19 -1.66 4.07
C GLU A 31 12.63 -1.61 3.56
N ASP A 32 13.52 -2.46 4.06
CA ASP A 32 14.91 -2.55 3.60
C ASP A 32 15.01 -2.85 2.09
N GLN A 33 14.11 -3.71 1.58
CA GLN A 33 14.07 -4.01 0.14
C GLN A 33 13.68 -2.77 -0.66
N LEU A 34 12.72 -1.97 -0.17
CA LEU A 34 12.29 -0.74 -0.82
C LEU A 34 13.41 0.30 -0.83
N ILE A 35 14.03 0.56 0.33
CA ILE A 35 15.15 1.48 0.48
C ILE A 35 16.31 1.06 -0.46
N ASN A 36 16.71 -0.19 -0.41
CA ASN A 36 17.78 -0.72 -1.26
C ASN A 36 17.46 -0.62 -2.76
N TYR A 37 16.18 -0.86 -3.12
CA TYR A 37 15.75 -0.74 -4.52
C TYR A 37 15.83 0.70 -5.00
N LEU A 38 15.29 1.66 -4.24
CA LEU A 38 15.29 3.07 -4.60
C LEU A 38 16.70 3.65 -4.63
N THR A 39 17.55 3.29 -3.66
CA THR A 39 18.96 3.72 -3.63
C THR A 39 19.70 3.31 -4.91
N LYS A 40 19.52 2.06 -5.35
CA LYS A 40 20.18 1.53 -6.56
C LYS A 40 19.62 2.09 -7.86
N ASN A 41 18.40 2.58 -7.85
CA ASN A 41 17.69 3.10 -9.02
C ASN A 41 17.41 4.61 -8.89
N LYS A 42 18.24 5.33 -8.12
CA LYS A 42 18.12 6.79 -7.95
C LYS A 42 18.23 7.48 -9.31
N GLY A 43 17.28 8.37 -9.59
CA GLY A 43 17.18 9.07 -10.87
C GLY A 43 16.46 8.31 -11.98
N GLN A 44 15.98 7.11 -11.73
CA GLN A 44 15.10 6.41 -12.67
C GLN A 44 13.68 7.02 -12.56
N GLU A 45 13.19 7.61 -13.65
CA GLU A 45 11.91 8.35 -13.66
C GLU A 45 10.71 7.43 -13.86
N ASP A 46 10.83 6.36 -14.65
CA ASP A 46 9.73 5.48 -15.04
C ASP A 46 9.41 4.40 -14.00
N ILE A 47 9.21 4.80 -12.75
CA ILE A 47 8.77 3.91 -11.67
C ILE A 47 7.33 4.22 -11.32
N PHE A 48 6.47 3.19 -11.35
CA PHE A 48 5.11 3.24 -10.86
C PHE A 48 4.96 2.35 -9.61
N PHE A 49 4.57 2.94 -8.50
CA PHE A 49 4.28 2.19 -7.27
C PHE A 49 2.85 1.67 -7.31
N LEU A 50 2.70 0.37 -7.17
CA LEU A 50 1.42 -0.32 -7.23
C LEU A 50 1.11 -0.97 -5.88
N GLY A 51 -0.04 -0.63 -5.30
CA GLY A 51 -0.64 -1.35 -4.17
C GLY A 51 -1.57 -2.46 -4.66
N GLY A 52 -2.81 -2.48 -4.19
CA GLY A 52 -3.83 -3.47 -4.60
C GLY A 52 -4.36 -3.32 -6.03
N GLY A 53 -3.98 -2.28 -6.76
CA GLY A 53 -4.41 -2.06 -8.15
C GLY A 53 -5.91 -1.80 -8.32
N SER A 54 -6.59 -1.33 -7.27
CA SER A 54 -8.04 -1.12 -7.28
C SER A 54 -8.49 0.24 -7.81
N ASN A 55 -7.57 1.21 -7.87
CA ASN A 55 -7.87 2.56 -8.35
C ASN A 55 -6.93 2.97 -9.50
N VAL A 56 -6.62 2.05 -10.38
CA VAL A 56 -5.80 2.28 -11.57
C VAL A 56 -6.35 1.53 -12.76
N LEU A 57 -6.44 2.21 -13.90
CA LEU A 57 -6.79 1.61 -15.19
C LEU A 57 -5.58 1.65 -16.12
N PHE A 58 -5.03 0.50 -16.43
CA PHE A 58 -3.98 0.36 -17.43
C PHE A 58 -4.60 0.25 -18.82
N SER A 59 -4.46 1.27 -19.64
CA SER A 59 -5.02 1.31 -21.02
C SER A 59 -4.09 0.71 -22.07
N LYS A 60 -2.83 0.44 -21.71
CA LYS A 60 -1.78 -0.14 -22.58
C LYS A 60 -0.65 -0.69 -21.73
N ASP A 61 0.28 -1.41 -22.34
CA ASP A 61 1.51 -1.85 -21.72
C ASP A 61 2.28 -0.68 -21.09
N TYR A 62 2.88 -0.93 -19.93
CA TYR A 62 3.64 0.07 -19.18
C TYR A 62 5.14 -0.07 -19.50
N ASN A 63 5.71 0.93 -20.16
CA ASN A 63 7.11 0.91 -20.60
C ASN A 63 8.13 1.23 -19.49
N GLY A 64 7.74 1.16 -18.24
CA GLY A 64 8.60 1.42 -17.08
C GLY A 64 8.69 0.23 -16.15
N THR A 65 9.04 0.52 -14.90
CA THR A 65 9.10 -0.46 -13.82
C THR A 65 7.89 -0.32 -12.91
N ILE A 66 7.15 -1.40 -12.68
CA ILE A 66 6.16 -1.49 -11.62
C ILE A 66 6.82 -2.05 -10.37
N VAL A 67 6.75 -1.27 -9.30
CA VAL A 67 7.17 -1.64 -7.95
C VAL A 67 5.91 -1.94 -7.15
N HIS A 68 5.60 -3.22 -7.00
CA HIS A 68 4.46 -3.69 -6.23
C HIS A 68 4.79 -3.69 -4.74
N LEU A 69 4.05 -2.92 -3.96
CA LEU A 69 4.21 -2.82 -2.51
C LEU A 69 3.39 -3.92 -1.82
N SER A 70 4.09 -4.93 -1.30
CA SER A 70 3.52 -6.11 -0.65
C SER A 70 4.05 -6.28 0.79
N LEU A 71 4.32 -5.16 1.47
CA LEU A 71 4.75 -5.18 2.86
C LEU A 71 3.58 -5.63 3.74
N ARG A 72 3.81 -6.62 4.59
CA ARG A 72 2.79 -7.22 5.46
C ARG A 72 3.17 -7.10 6.92
N GLY A 73 2.17 -6.95 7.76
CA GLY A 73 2.29 -6.89 9.20
C GLY A 73 1.32 -5.89 9.81
N LYS A 74 0.87 -6.21 11.01
CA LYS A 74 0.05 -5.37 11.89
C LYS A 74 0.59 -5.52 13.30
N GLU A 75 0.82 -4.41 13.99
CA GLU A 75 1.33 -4.41 15.36
C GLU A 75 0.59 -3.36 16.19
N ILE A 76 0.20 -3.74 17.40
CA ILE A 76 -0.34 -2.80 18.38
C ILE A 76 0.86 -2.08 18.99
N ILE A 77 0.93 -0.76 18.78
CA ILE A 77 2.03 0.07 19.30
C ILE A 77 1.66 0.85 20.54
N GLU A 78 0.36 1.08 20.76
CA GLU A 78 -0.15 1.69 21.99
C GLU A 78 -1.54 1.12 22.32
N GLU A 79 -1.81 0.90 23.59
CA GLU A 79 -3.13 0.45 24.10
C GLU A 79 -3.43 1.15 25.40
N SER A 80 -4.65 1.68 25.51
CA SER A 80 -5.21 2.28 26.71
C SER A 80 -6.62 1.72 27.00
N ASP A 81 -7.27 2.18 28.06
CA ASP A 81 -8.62 1.74 28.39
C ASP A 81 -9.66 2.15 27.32
N ASP A 82 -9.41 3.25 26.59
CA ASP A 82 -10.37 3.87 25.67
C ASP A 82 -9.93 3.83 24.22
N SER A 83 -8.67 3.53 23.91
CA SER A 83 -8.13 3.60 22.56
C SER A 83 -6.96 2.63 22.32
N ILE A 84 -6.75 2.32 21.05
CA ILE A 84 -5.65 1.50 20.58
C ILE A 84 -5.03 2.14 19.33
N ILE A 85 -3.70 2.16 19.25
CA ILE A 85 -2.97 2.54 18.05
C ILE A 85 -2.34 1.29 17.42
N VAL A 86 -2.65 1.08 16.16
CA VAL A 86 -2.16 -0.06 15.38
C VAL A 86 -1.32 0.45 14.22
N GLU A 87 -0.03 0.08 14.18
CA GLU A 87 0.81 0.25 13.00
C GLU A 87 0.48 -0.86 11.99
N VAL A 88 0.20 -0.48 10.74
CA VAL A 88 -0.18 -1.41 9.69
C VAL A 88 0.67 -1.18 8.45
N CYS A 89 1.28 -2.25 7.94
CA CYS A 89 2.10 -2.17 6.74
C CYS A 89 1.29 -1.81 5.49
N SER A 90 1.91 -1.04 4.61
CA SER A 90 1.28 -0.46 3.40
C SER A 90 0.68 -1.48 2.43
N GLY A 91 1.18 -2.70 2.40
CA GLY A 91 0.71 -3.79 1.53
C GLY A 91 -0.43 -4.63 2.12
N GLU A 92 -0.86 -4.38 3.36
CA GLU A 92 -2.04 -5.06 3.92
C GLU A 92 -3.30 -4.71 3.15
N ASN A 93 -4.17 -5.70 2.95
CA ASN A 93 -5.48 -5.47 2.35
C ASN A 93 -6.34 -4.67 3.32
N TRP A 94 -6.98 -3.60 2.84
CA TRP A 94 -7.77 -2.72 3.69
C TRP A 94 -8.94 -3.44 4.34
N HIS A 95 -9.73 -4.20 3.58
CA HIS A 95 -10.89 -4.91 4.12
C HIS A 95 -10.48 -5.98 5.13
N GLU A 96 -9.41 -6.73 4.86
CA GLU A 96 -8.89 -7.72 5.81
C GLU A 96 -8.39 -7.07 7.10
N PHE A 97 -7.83 -5.86 7.04
CA PHE A 97 -7.48 -5.09 8.22
C PHE A 97 -8.71 -4.67 9.02
N VAL A 98 -9.77 -4.18 8.35
CA VAL A 98 -11.05 -3.84 9.01
C VAL A 98 -11.64 -5.08 9.70
N MET A 99 -11.68 -6.22 9.03
CA MET A 99 -12.20 -7.46 9.61
C MET A 99 -11.40 -7.90 10.82
N TRP A 100 -10.07 -7.82 10.74
CA TRP A 100 -9.20 -8.10 11.87
C TRP A 100 -9.48 -7.16 13.07
N SER A 101 -9.73 -5.87 12.82
CA SER A 101 -10.08 -4.92 13.89
C SER A 101 -11.40 -5.30 14.57
N ILE A 102 -12.42 -5.66 13.78
CA ILE A 102 -13.73 -6.10 14.29
C ILE A 102 -13.59 -7.37 15.14
N GLU A 103 -12.83 -8.36 14.67
CA GLU A 103 -12.59 -9.62 15.37
C GLU A 103 -11.88 -9.43 16.72
N ASN A 104 -11.11 -8.36 16.85
CA ASN A 104 -10.44 -7.99 18.10
C ASN A 104 -11.22 -6.95 18.93
N ASN A 105 -12.44 -6.59 18.54
CA ASN A 105 -13.28 -5.57 19.15
C ASN A 105 -12.68 -4.14 19.14
N TYR A 106 -11.88 -3.82 18.12
CA TYR A 106 -11.34 -2.49 17.88
C TYR A 106 -12.27 -1.73 16.93
N GLY A 107 -13.04 -0.81 17.48
CA GLY A 107 -14.00 0.00 16.73
C GLY A 107 -13.36 1.22 16.05
N GLY A 108 -14.14 1.84 15.13
CA GLY A 108 -13.80 3.11 14.48
C GLY A 108 -13.65 3.02 12.96
N ILE A 109 -13.33 1.84 12.41
CA ILE A 109 -13.16 1.64 10.96
C ILE A 109 -14.15 0.66 10.33
N GLU A 110 -15.09 0.14 11.08
CA GLU A 110 -16.07 -0.87 10.63
C GLU A 110 -16.89 -0.40 9.43
N ASN A 111 -17.26 0.88 9.38
CA ASN A 111 -17.99 1.47 8.27
C ASN A 111 -17.16 1.59 6.98
N LEU A 112 -15.85 1.49 7.08
CA LEU A 112 -14.91 1.53 5.95
C LEU A 112 -14.63 0.14 5.38
N SER A 113 -15.37 -0.87 5.83
CA SER A 113 -15.32 -2.22 5.29
C SER A 113 -15.65 -2.26 3.79
N LEU A 114 -15.12 -3.27 3.08
CA LEU A 114 -15.31 -3.50 1.65
C LEU A 114 -14.76 -2.39 0.71
N ILE A 115 -14.14 -1.33 1.22
CA ILE A 115 -13.39 -0.41 0.36
C ILE A 115 -12.19 -1.16 -0.22
N PRO A 116 -12.07 -1.23 -1.56
CA PRO A 116 -11.00 -2.01 -2.18
C PRO A 116 -9.65 -1.28 -2.09
N GLY A 117 -8.57 -2.04 -2.02
CA GLY A 117 -7.21 -1.53 -2.02
C GLY A 117 -6.41 -1.96 -0.81
N ASN A 118 -5.23 -1.34 -0.66
CA ASN A 118 -4.31 -1.62 0.43
C ASN A 118 -4.20 -0.43 1.39
N VAL A 119 -3.82 -0.71 2.62
CA VAL A 119 -3.68 0.28 3.71
C VAL A 119 -2.82 1.47 3.30
N GLY A 120 -1.67 1.27 2.66
CA GLY A 120 -0.79 2.37 2.24
C GLY A 120 -1.38 3.31 1.18
N ALA A 121 -2.46 2.93 0.50
CA ALA A 121 -3.16 3.80 -0.44
C ALA A 121 -4.33 4.56 0.22
N ALA A 122 -4.76 4.15 1.40
CA ALA A 122 -5.92 4.71 2.07
C ALA A 122 -5.79 6.21 2.40
N PRO A 123 -4.65 6.71 2.93
CA PRO A 123 -4.47 8.13 3.19
C PRO A 123 -4.44 8.97 1.90
N ILE A 124 -3.83 8.46 0.84
CA ILE A 124 -3.70 9.17 -0.44
C ILE A 124 -5.08 9.38 -1.08
N GLN A 125 -5.98 8.42 -0.91
CA GLN A 125 -7.33 8.45 -1.48
C GLN A 125 -8.35 9.09 -0.53
N ASN A 126 -7.95 9.43 0.70
CA ASN A 126 -8.84 9.90 1.76
C ASN A 126 -10.12 9.06 1.81
N ILE A 127 -9.96 7.75 1.98
CA ILE A 127 -11.09 6.83 1.96
C ILE A 127 -12.13 7.20 3.01
N GLY A 128 -13.40 7.07 2.63
CA GLY A 128 -14.51 7.37 3.52
C GLY A 128 -15.81 6.71 3.03
N ALA A 129 -16.65 6.34 3.95
CA ALA A 129 -17.96 5.75 3.68
C ALA A 129 -18.89 5.93 4.88
N TYR A 130 -20.18 6.10 4.61
CA TYR A 130 -21.23 6.15 5.63
C TYR A 130 -21.00 7.19 6.74
N GLY A 131 -20.39 8.34 6.38
CA GLY A 131 -20.13 9.44 7.29
C GLY A 131 -18.87 9.30 8.15
N VAL A 132 -18.06 8.27 7.92
CA VAL A 132 -16.75 8.07 8.54
C VAL A 132 -15.67 8.27 7.48
N GLU A 133 -14.61 8.97 7.82
CA GLU A 133 -13.45 9.16 6.98
C GLU A 133 -12.19 8.65 7.70
N LEU A 134 -11.19 8.23 6.94
CA LEU A 134 -9.94 7.73 7.51
C LEU A 134 -9.30 8.74 8.48
N LYS A 135 -9.38 10.04 8.16
CA LYS A 135 -8.83 11.11 9.02
C LYS A 135 -9.38 11.11 10.45
N ASP A 136 -10.57 10.52 10.69
CA ASP A 136 -11.21 10.50 12.00
C ASP A 136 -10.52 9.52 12.97
N VAL A 137 -9.74 8.58 12.41
CA VAL A 137 -9.04 7.52 13.15
C VAL A 137 -7.55 7.43 12.77
N PHE A 138 -7.07 8.32 11.90
CA PHE A 138 -5.70 8.36 11.46
C PHE A 138 -4.82 9.11 12.46
N ASP A 139 -3.80 8.46 12.96
CA ASP A 139 -2.82 9.06 13.86
C ASP A 139 -1.62 9.64 13.08
N SER A 140 -0.89 8.78 12.40
CA SER A 140 0.32 9.17 11.70
C SER A 140 0.65 8.20 10.56
N CYS A 141 1.60 8.57 9.69
CA CYS A 141 2.19 7.63 8.75
C CYS A 141 3.68 7.87 8.56
N ARG A 142 4.38 6.78 8.23
CA ARG A 142 5.78 6.76 7.80
C ARG A 142 5.83 6.72 6.28
N VAL A 143 6.53 7.66 5.69
CA VAL A 143 6.66 7.81 4.23
C VAL A 143 8.14 7.78 3.84
N LEU A 144 8.49 6.97 2.86
CA LEU A 144 9.84 6.99 2.29
C LEU A 144 9.91 8.03 1.16
N SER A 145 10.67 9.10 1.39
CA SER A 145 10.90 10.13 0.39
C SER A 145 11.76 9.59 -0.77
N ARG A 146 11.31 9.80 -2.01
CA ARG A 146 12.08 9.41 -3.21
C ARG A 146 13.27 10.31 -3.47
N GLU A 147 13.24 11.54 -2.98
CA GLU A 147 14.29 12.54 -3.19
C GLU A 147 15.46 12.34 -2.24
N SER A 148 15.16 12.28 -0.94
CA SER A 148 16.17 12.12 0.12
C SER A 148 16.55 10.65 0.34
N ASN A 149 15.63 9.71 0.10
CA ASN A 149 15.73 8.31 0.51
C ASN A 149 15.66 8.14 2.04
N GLU A 150 15.04 9.08 2.71
CA GLU A 150 14.85 9.09 4.16
C GLU A 150 13.37 8.84 4.49
N ILE A 151 13.14 8.31 5.68
CA ILE A 151 11.79 8.12 6.20
C ILE A 151 11.36 9.43 6.86
N GLU A 152 10.21 9.92 6.46
CA GLU A 152 9.53 11.09 7.01
C GLU A 152 8.26 10.64 7.74
N HIS A 153 7.88 11.40 8.78
CA HIS A 153 6.68 11.14 9.59
C HIS A 153 5.68 12.28 9.38
N PHE A 154 4.42 11.94 9.16
CA PHE A 154 3.32 12.86 8.94
C PHE A 154 2.16 12.56 9.89
#